data_3e70cee06dc8d743894e12ded7d16c1a
#
_entry.id   3e70cee06dc8d743894e12ded7d16c1a
#
_cell.length_a   1.000
_cell.length_b   1.000
_cell.length_c   1.000
_cell.angle_alpha   90.00
_cell.angle_beta   90.00
_cell.angle_gamma   90.00
#
_symmetry.space_group_name_H-M   'P 1'
#
loop_
_entity.id
_entity.type
_entity.pdbx_description
1 polymer ?
#
loop_
_entity_poly.entity_id
_entity_poly.type
_entity_poly.pdbx_seq_one_letter_code
_entity_poly.pdbx_strand_id
1 'polypeptide(L)'
;IAAAPTFQSASIPAIGCSCTNPAVTEANPYYFRVCFLDPFQGSVMANFAKDEFSAANAYVLSMLGEDYGSGLATYFVNAFEDLGGTVTSEQFPEGTSDFSAYIQNAINAGADVIFAPCATTYAAQIITQAASAGFDKPITAGDTWESSVILDAQKGTSVQVYCSTFFDENDD
;
A
#
# COMPACT_ATOMS: atom_id res chain seq x y z
N ILE A 1 -1.10 -0.21 -16.93
CA ILE A 1 -1.08 -1.54 -17.60
C ILE A 1 -1.96 -1.49 -18.85
N ALA A 2 -3.24 -1.12 -18.75
CA ALA A 2 -4.19 -1.17 -19.86
C ALA A 2 -3.79 -0.39 -21.13
N ALA A 3 -3.07 0.73 -21.00
CA ALA A 3 -2.62 1.54 -22.13
C ALA A 3 -1.36 0.98 -22.84
N ALA A 4 -0.63 0.07 -22.21
CA ALA A 4 0.66 -0.40 -22.72
C ALA A 4 0.60 -1.01 -24.12
N PRO A 5 -0.38 -1.87 -24.49
CA PRO A 5 -0.50 -2.42 -25.84
C PRO A 5 -0.75 -1.33 -26.91
N THR A 6 -1.45 -0.25 -26.56
CA THR A 6 -1.72 0.86 -27.47
C THR A 6 -0.43 1.61 -27.83
N PHE A 7 0.40 1.92 -26.82
CA PHE A 7 1.71 2.56 -27.07
C PHE A 7 2.61 1.67 -27.91
N GLN A 8 2.66 0.38 -27.61
CA GLN A 8 3.46 -0.58 -28.36
C GLN A 8 3.01 -0.67 -29.83
N SER A 9 1.71 -0.81 -30.10
CA SER A 9 1.19 -0.93 -31.47
C SER A 9 1.40 0.33 -32.28
N ALA A 10 1.37 1.50 -31.64
CA ALA A 10 1.61 2.79 -32.27
C ALA A 10 3.10 3.15 -32.36
N SER A 11 4.00 2.36 -31.77
CA SER A 11 5.44 2.66 -31.64
C SER A 11 5.70 4.04 -31.00
N ILE A 12 4.88 4.39 -30.00
CA ILE A 12 4.99 5.67 -29.28
C ILE A 12 5.63 5.39 -27.90
N PRO A 13 6.78 6.01 -27.57
CA PRO A 13 7.36 5.86 -26.26
C PRO A 13 6.49 6.54 -25.18
N ALA A 14 6.34 5.86 -24.04
CA ALA A 14 5.67 6.37 -22.85
C ALA A 14 6.58 6.23 -21.64
N ILE A 15 6.48 7.18 -20.70
CA ILE A 15 7.24 7.16 -19.43
C ILE A 15 6.26 7.29 -18.28
N GLY A 16 6.26 6.30 -17.37
CA GLY A 16 5.51 6.33 -16.13
C GLY A 16 6.36 6.90 -15.00
N CYS A 17 5.86 7.93 -14.30
CA CYS A 17 6.55 8.55 -13.18
C CYS A 17 6.33 7.78 -11.86
N SER A 18 5.12 7.19 -11.69
CA SER A 18 4.70 6.45 -10.51
C SER A 18 4.04 5.11 -10.85
N CYS A 19 4.45 4.50 -11.96
CA CYS A 19 3.92 3.23 -12.44
C CYS A 19 4.73 2.07 -11.86
N THR A 20 4.54 1.77 -10.59
CA THR A 20 5.38 0.84 -9.81
C THR A 20 5.16 -0.63 -10.12
N ASN A 21 3.99 -1.01 -10.64
CA ASN A 21 3.71 -2.40 -10.99
C ASN A 21 4.63 -2.89 -12.12
N PRO A 22 5.35 -4.03 -11.95
CA PRO A 22 6.26 -4.58 -12.97
C PRO A 22 5.62 -4.77 -14.35
N ALA A 23 4.35 -5.20 -14.39
CA ALA A 23 3.64 -5.48 -15.64
C ALA A 23 3.45 -4.26 -16.55
N VAL A 24 3.67 -3.04 -16.07
CA VAL A 24 3.57 -1.82 -16.89
C VAL A 24 4.64 -1.80 -18.00
N THR A 25 5.86 -2.23 -17.69
CA THR A 25 6.98 -2.22 -18.65
C THR A 25 7.38 -3.61 -19.12
N GLU A 26 6.81 -4.66 -18.51
CA GLU A 26 7.12 -6.03 -18.89
C GLU A 26 6.72 -6.29 -20.34
N ALA A 27 7.66 -6.83 -21.12
CA ALA A 27 7.49 -7.15 -22.53
C ALA A 27 7.04 -5.97 -23.42
N ASN A 28 7.16 -4.71 -22.97
CA ASN A 28 6.82 -3.54 -23.76
C ASN A 28 8.03 -2.65 -24.00
N PRO A 29 8.64 -2.68 -25.21
CA PRO A 29 9.86 -1.90 -25.51
C PRO A 29 9.60 -0.40 -25.67
N TYR A 30 8.35 0.04 -25.63
CA TYR A 30 7.97 1.44 -25.74
C TYR A 30 7.50 2.05 -24.41
N TYR A 31 7.42 1.25 -23.32
CA TYR A 31 7.00 1.78 -22.02
C TYR A 31 8.16 1.76 -21.03
N PHE A 32 8.54 2.92 -20.54
CA PHE A 32 9.63 3.16 -19.59
C PHE A 32 9.09 3.63 -18.26
N ARG A 33 9.90 3.56 -17.20
CA ARG A 33 9.58 4.13 -15.89
C ARG A 33 10.80 4.82 -15.29
N VAL A 34 10.53 5.74 -14.37
CA VAL A 34 11.55 6.46 -13.57
C VAL A 34 11.29 6.30 -12.06
N CYS A 35 10.55 5.27 -11.67
CA CYS A 35 10.22 4.94 -10.29
C CYS A 35 10.69 3.53 -9.93
N PHE A 36 10.71 3.21 -8.63
CA PHE A 36 10.97 1.86 -8.15
C PHE A 36 9.81 0.91 -8.50
N LEU A 37 10.01 -0.37 -8.20
CA LEU A 37 9.04 -1.44 -8.46
C LEU A 37 8.35 -1.89 -7.19
N ASP A 38 7.09 -2.36 -7.29
CA ASP A 38 6.30 -2.92 -6.19
C ASP A 38 7.02 -4.05 -5.42
N PRO A 39 7.79 -4.98 -6.04
CA PRO A 39 8.57 -5.96 -5.29
C PRO A 39 9.55 -5.33 -4.30
N PHE A 40 10.24 -4.25 -4.71
CA PHE A 40 11.12 -3.50 -3.82
C PHE A 40 10.32 -2.78 -2.73
N GLN A 41 9.26 -2.07 -3.13
CA GLN A 41 8.39 -1.33 -2.22
C GLN A 41 7.78 -2.24 -1.14
N GLY A 42 7.25 -3.41 -1.53
CA GLY A 42 6.69 -4.39 -0.61
C GLY A 42 7.72 -4.90 0.40
N SER A 43 8.94 -5.21 -0.08
CA SER A 43 10.04 -5.62 0.80
C SER A 43 10.47 -4.52 1.76
N VAL A 44 10.58 -3.28 1.30
CA VAL A 44 10.93 -2.12 2.16
C VAL A 44 9.90 -1.95 3.26
N MET A 45 8.60 -1.96 2.93
CA MET A 45 7.54 -1.79 3.92
C MET A 45 7.43 -2.96 4.90
N ALA A 46 7.73 -4.18 4.47
CA ALA A 46 7.79 -5.35 5.35
C ALA A 46 8.95 -5.25 6.35
N ASN A 47 10.16 -4.89 5.88
CA ASN A 47 11.32 -4.65 6.76
C ASN A 47 11.03 -3.50 7.72
N PHE A 48 10.49 -2.38 7.23
CA PHE A 48 10.12 -1.24 8.06
C PHE A 48 9.17 -1.65 9.19
N ALA A 49 8.14 -2.44 8.90
CA ALA A 49 7.21 -2.92 9.92
C ALA A 49 7.90 -3.80 10.97
N LYS A 50 8.88 -4.63 10.55
CA LYS A 50 9.68 -5.46 11.46
C LYS A 50 10.63 -4.63 12.31
N ASP A 51 11.37 -3.74 11.70
CA ASP A 51 12.48 -3.01 12.35
C ASP A 51 11.96 -1.90 13.27
N GLU A 52 10.98 -1.12 12.82
CA GLU A 52 10.48 0.03 13.58
C GLU A 52 9.41 -0.35 14.61
N PHE A 53 8.56 -1.34 14.31
CA PHE A 53 7.45 -1.70 15.20
C PHE A 53 7.63 -3.05 15.88
N SER A 54 8.68 -3.81 15.54
CA SER A 54 8.86 -5.19 15.98
C SER A 54 7.62 -6.05 15.67
N ALA A 55 6.92 -5.76 14.58
CA ALA A 55 5.66 -6.37 14.22
C ALA A 55 5.83 -7.88 13.99
N ALA A 56 5.06 -8.69 14.71
CA ALA A 56 4.99 -10.15 14.51
C ALA A 56 3.79 -10.53 13.64
N ASN A 57 2.70 -9.78 13.74
CA ASN A 57 1.44 -10.03 13.03
C ASN A 57 1.05 -8.80 12.20
N ALA A 58 0.93 -8.97 10.89
CA ALA A 58 0.42 -7.95 9.99
C ALA A 58 -0.99 -8.26 9.52
N TYR A 59 -1.82 -7.23 9.39
CA TYR A 59 -3.10 -7.32 8.71
C TYR A 59 -3.03 -6.56 7.39
N VAL A 60 -3.28 -7.24 6.28
CA VAL A 60 -3.19 -6.66 4.93
C VAL A 60 -4.58 -6.46 4.37
N LEU A 61 -4.88 -5.23 3.97
CA LEU A 61 -6.19 -4.82 3.46
C LEU A 61 -6.05 -4.16 2.11
N SER A 62 -6.45 -4.83 1.03
CA SER A 62 -6.34 -4.34 -0.35
C SER A 62 -7.69 -4.30 -1.07
N MET A 63 -7.79 -3.52 -2.14
CA MET A 63 -9.00 -3.50 -2.96
C MET A 63 -9.03 -4.69 -3.91
N LEU A 64 -10.18 -5.36 -3.96
CA LEU A 64 -10.40 -6.49 -4.87
C LEU A 64 -10.39 -6.03 -6.33
N GLY A 65 -9.58 -6.70 -7.15
CA GLY A 65 -9.52 -6.45 -8.59
C GLY A 65 -8.71 -5.22 -9.01
N GLU A 66 -8.00 -4.58 -8.08
CA GLU A 66 -7.06 -3.51 -8.38
C GLU A 66 -5.63 -4.06 -8.54
N ASP A 67 -5.02 -3.83 -9.69
CA ASP A 67 -3.68 -4.35 -10.01
C ASP A 67 -2.59 -3.85 -9.06
N TYR A 68 -2.64 -2.55 -8.69
CA TYR A 68 -1.64 -1.93 -7.80
C TYR A 68 -1.72 -2.52 -6.40
N GLY A 69 -2.86 -2.35 -5.72
CA GLY A 69 -3.02 -2.74 -4.32
C GLY A 69 -2.87 -4.25 -4.11
N SER A 70 -3.45 -5.07 -5.00
CA SER A 70 -3.33 -6.53 -4.92
C SER A 70 -1.89 -7.01 -5.19
N GLY A 71 -1.19 -6.38 -6.13
CA GLY A 71 0.21 -6.69 -6.43
C GLY A 71 1.12 -6.33 -5.27
N LEU A 72 1.05 -5.10 -4.81
CA LEU A 72 1.88 -4.61 -3.69
C LEU A 72 1.60 -5.37 -2.38
N ALA A 73 0.32 -5.69 -2.10
CA ALA A 73 -0.05 -6.54 -0.98
C ALA A 73 0.65 -7.91 -1.04
N THR A 74 0.68 -8.55 -2.21
CA THR A 74 1.35 -9.84 -2.40
C THR A 74 2.85 -9.75 -2.10
N TYR A 75 3.53 -8.70 -2.56
CA TYR A 75 4.96 -8.52 -2.31
C TYR A 75 5.26 -8.24 -0.83
N PHE A 76 4.42 -7.45 -0.18
CA PHE A 76 4.53 -7.23 1.27
C PHE A 76 4.34 -8.53 2.05
N VAL A 77 3.28 -9.29 1.76
CA VAL A 77 2.97 -10.56 2.43
C VAL A 77 4.16 -11.52 2.34
N ASN A 78 4.65 -11.77 1.13
CA ASN A 78 5.78 -12.67 0.92
C ASN A 78 7.01 -12.22 1.71
N ALA A 79 7.37 -10.95 1.65
CA ALA A 79 8.52 -10.42 2.37
C ALA A 79 8.34 -10.48 3.90
N PHE A 80 7.14 -10.19 4.41
CA PHE A 80 6.86 -10.20 5.84
C PHE A 80 6.87 -11.63 6.41
N GLU A 81 6.36 -12.60 5.66
CA GLU A 81 6.41 -14.03 6.01
C GLU A 81 7.84 -14.58 5.95
N ASP A 82 8.63 -14.21 4.93
CA ASP A 82 10.06 -14.55 4.82
C ASP A 82 10.87 -14.03 6.02
N LEU A 83 10.46 -12.90 6.60
CA LEU A 83 11.01 -12.34 7.83
C LEU A 83 10.45 -13.00 9.12
N GLY A 84 9.72 -14.10 8.98
CA GLY A 84 9.14 -14.85 10.10
C GLY A 84 7.92 -14.20 10.75
N GLY A 85 7.23 -13.31 10.04
CA GLY A 85 5.95 -12.72 10.47
C GLY A 85 4.76 -13.59 10.09
N THR A 86 3.61 -13.28 10.67
CA THR A 86 2.32 -13.88 10.32
C THR A 86 1.44 -12.83 9.67
N VAL A 87 0.71 -13.20 8.62
CA VAL A 87 -0.17 -12.27 7.90
C VAL A 87 -1.60 -12.77 7.86
N THR A 88 -2.54 -11.88 8.17
CA THR A 88 -3.96 -12.03 7.84
C THR A 88 -4.29 -11.07 6.73
N SER A 89 -4.81 -11.56 5.60
CA SER A 89 -5.13 -10.74 4.43
C SER A 89 -6.63 -10.75 4.16
N GLU A 90 -7.19 -9.58 3.92
CA GLU A 90 -8.56 -9.42 3.44
C GLU A 90 -8.62 -8.44 2.26
N GLN A 91 -9.68 -8.56 1.46
CA GLN A 91 -9.93 -7.65 0.34
C GLN A 91 -11.30 -7.02 0.48
N PHE A 92 -11.39 -5.73 0.14
CA PHE A 92 -12.66 -5.02 0.10
C PHE A 92 -13.08 -4.74 -1.35
N PRO A 93 -14.39 -4.76 -1.67
CA PRO A 93 -14.88 -4.41 -3.00
C PRO A 93 -14.79 -2.92 -3.27
N GLU A 94 -14.72 -2.56 -4.56
CA GLU A 94 -14.81 -1.17 -5.00
C GLU A 94 -16.09 -0.49 -4.47
N GLY A 95 -15.99 0.77 -4.07
CA GLY A 95 -17.10 1.54 -3.51
C GLY A 95 -17.36 1.29 -2.02
N THR A 96 -16.54 0.49 -1.34
CA THR A 96 -16.62 0.32 0.12
C THR A 96 -16.41 1.66 0.81
N SER A 97 -17.29 1.98 1.74
CA SER A 97 -17.22 3.18 2.59
C SER A 97 -17.23 2.90 4.09
N ASP A 98 -17.59 1.68 4.48
CA ASP A 98 -17.56 1.22 5.86
C ASP A 98 -16.46 0.15 6.01
N PHE A 99 -15.42 0.49 6.75
CA PHE A 99 -14.27 -0.36 7.05
C PHE A 99 -14.29 -0.92 8.47
N SER A 100 -15.34 -0.64 9.24
CA SER A 100 -15.42 -1.00 10.67
C SER A 100 -15.20 -2.49 10.91
N ALA A 101 -15.78 -3.35 10.05
CA ALA A 101 -15.64 -4.80 10.17
C ALA A 101 -14.19 -5.25 9.92
N TYR A 102 -13.53 -4.68 8.90
CA TYR A 102 -12.11 -4.98 8.58
C TYR A 102 -11.18 -4.56 9.71
N ILE A 103 -11.39 -3.37 10.27
CA ILE A 103 -10.62 -2.86 11.40
C ILE A 103 -10.84 -3.74 12.63
N GLN A 104 -12.09 -4.15 12.90
CA GLN A 104 -12.38 -5.06 14.00
C GLN A 104 -11.72 -6.43 13.79
N ASN A 105 -11.65 -6.93 12.55
CA ASN A 105 -10.94 -8.16 12.22
C ASN A 105 -9.43 -8.02 12.45
N ALA A 106 -8.83 -6.87 12.11
CA ALA A 106 -7.43 -6.58 12.40
C ALA A 106 -7.15 -6.60 13.91
N ILE A 107 -8.02 -5.96 14.70
CA ILE A 107 -7.94 -5.98 16.17
C ILE A 107 -8.05 -7.42 16.71
N ASN A 108 -9.03 -8.18 16.25
CA ASN A 108 -9.26 -9.56 16.67
C ASN A 108 -8.11 -10.51 16.27
N ALA A 109 -7.46 -10.25 15.14
CA ALA A 109 -6.27 -10.98 14.69
C ALA A 109 -5.02 -10.62 15.50
N GLY A 110 -5.08 -9.62 16.38
CA GLY A 110 -3.93 -9.14 17.13
C GLY A 110 -2.87 -8.49 16.24
N ALA A 111 -3.31 -7.74 15.23
CA ALA A 111 -2.40 -7.10 14.30
C ALA A 111 -1.55 -6.04 14.99
N ASP A 112 -0.23 -6.12 14.79
CA ASP A 112 0.76 -5.14 15.24
C ASP A 112 0.87 -3.98 14.24
N VAL A 113 0.45 -4.21 12.99
CA VAL A 113 0.44 -3.23 11.90
C VAL A 113 -0.66 -3.58 10.90
N ILE A 114 -1.31 -2.56 10.34
CA ILE A 114 -2.13 -2.71 9.13
C ILE A 114 -1.29 -2.25 7.94
N PHE A 115 -1.21 -3.05 6.86
CA PHE A 115 -0.71 -2.63 5.56
C PHE A 115 -1.87 -2.49 4.59
N ALA A 116 -2.14 -1.26 4.12
CA ALA A 116 -3.33 -0.95 3.32
C ALA A 116 -2.97 -0.25 1.99
N PRO A 117 -2.39 -0.99 1.01
CA PRO A 117 -2.04 -0.42 -0.30
C PRO A 117 -3.30 -0.17 -1.13
N CYS A 118 -3.88 1.02 -0.99
CA CYS A 118 -5.10 1.41 -1.70
C CYS A 118 -5.11 2.91 -2.02
N ALA A 119 -6.07 3.36 -2.80
CA ALA A 119 -6.22 4.76 -3.15
C ALA A 119 -6.53 5.64 -1.93
N THR A 120 -6.11 6.92 -1.98
CA THR A 120 -6.25 7.90 -0.88
C THR A 120 -7.69 8.10 -0.41
N THR A 121 -8.67 7.90 -1.29
CA THR A 121 -10.10 7.98 -0.93
C THR A 121 -10.53 6.92 0.07
N TYR A 122 -10.00 5.69 -0.05
CA TYR A 122 -10.23 4.62 0.92
C TYR A 122 -9.34 4.80 2.16
N ALA A 123 -8.11 5.22 1.94
CA ALA A 123 -7.14 5.47 3.00
C ALA A 123 -7.67 6.40 4.09
N ALA A 124 -8.24 7.55 3.70
CA ALA A 124 -8.82 8.51 4.64
C ALA A 124 -9.95 7.90 5.48
N GLN A 125 -10.76 7.03 4.89
CA GLN A 125 -11.84 6.34 5.59
C GLN A 125 -11.30 5.26 6.55
N ILE A 126 -10.30 4.49 6.12
CA ILE A 126 -9.62 3.49 6.95
C ILE A 126 -9.01 4.17 8.19
N ILE A 127 -8.25 5.24 8.00
CA ILE A 127 -7.60 5.99 9.10
C ILE A 127 -8.63 6.52 10.09
N THR A 128 -9.67 7.20 9.59
CA THR A 128 -10.71 7.81 10.44
C THR A 128 -11.50 6.75 11.23
N GLN A 129 -11.83 5.64 10.58
CA GLN A 129 -12.57 4.55 11.22
C GLN A 129 -11.69 3.73 12.16
N ALA A 130 -10.40 3.55 11.85
CA ALA A 130 -9.43 2.94 12.77
C ALA A 130 -9.30 3.76 14.06
N ALA A 131 -9.16 5.08 13.93
CA ALA A 131 -9.16 5.97 15.08
C ALA A 131 -10.45 5.86 15.93
N SER A 132 -11.61 5.82 15.27
CA SER A 132 -12.91 5.69 15.92
C SER A 132 -13.09 4.33 16.63
N ALA A 133 -12.49 3.27 16.09
CA ALA A 133 -12.50 1.93 16.68
C ALA A 133 -11.48 1.74 17.81
N GLY A 134 -10.61 2.75 18.05
CA GLY A 134 -9.54 2.67 19.05
C GLY A 134 -8.38 1.78 18.62
N PHE A 135 -8.18 1.60 17.33
CA PHE A 135 -6.98 0.92 16.82
C PHE A 135 -5.76 1.80 17.07
N ASP A 136 -4.81 1.32 17.88
CA ASP A 136 -3.66 2.08 18.41
C ASP A 136 -2.32 1.69 17.77
N LYS A 137 -2.37 0.83 16.76
CA LYS A 137 -1.19 0.37 16.04
C LYS A 137 -0.98 1.17 14.75
N PRO A 138 0.26 1.16 14.19
CA PRO A 138 0.53 1.87 12.94
C PRO A 138 -0.25 1.30 11.76
N ILE A 139 -0.61 2.20 10.85
CA ILE A 139 -1.12 1.87 9.52
C ILE A 139 -0.07 2.28 8.50
N THR A 140 0.29 1.35 7.64
CA THR A 140 1.33 1.54 6.64
C THR A 140 0.77 1.31 5.23
N ALA A 141 1.35 1.94 4.23
CA ALA A 141 0.92 1.79 2.84
C ALA A 141 2.07 2.04 1.85
N GLY A 142 1.75 2.02 0.58
CA GLY A 142 2.65 2.37 -0.49
C GLY A 142 2.63 3.87 -0.83
N ASP A 143 3.31 4.21 -1.91
CA ASP A 143 3.55 5.57 -2.41
C ASP A 143 2.27 6.39 -2.68
N THR A 144 1.15 5.75 -2.95
CA THR A 144 -0.14 6.45 -3.16
C THR A 144 -0.62 7.24 -1.94
N TRP A 145 -0.08 6.94 -0.74
CA TRP A 145 -0.45 7.64 0.49
C TRP A 145 0.38 8.90 0.74
N GLU A 146 1.35 9.21 -0.08
CA GLU A 146 2.06 10.50 -0.05
C GLU A 146 1.12 11.62 -0.53
N SER A 147 0.24 12.09 0.38
CA SER A 147 -0.83 13.03 0.05
C SER A 147 -1.26 13.85 1.26
N SER A 148 -1.61 15.12 1.03
CA SER A 148 -2.22 15.96 2.06
C SER A 148 -3.55 15.38 2.60
N VAL A 149 -4.26 14.61 1.81
CA VAL A 149 -5.50 13.92 2.23
C VAL A 149 -5.22 12.96 3.41
N ILE A 150 -4.08 12.29 3.40
CA ILE A 150 -3.66 11.39 4.49
C ILE A 150 -3.31 12.17 5.74
N LEU A 151 -2.56 13.26 5.59
CA LEU A 151 -2.21 14.14 6.70
C LEU A 151 -3.46 14.74 7.37
N ASP A 152 -4.44 15.16 6.55
CA ASP A 152 -5.71 15.70 7.06
C ASP A 152 -6.55 14.63 7.77
N ALA A 153 -6.58 13.40 7.23
CA ALA A 153 -7.31 12.28 7.85
C ALA A 153 -6.69 11.84 9.17
N GLN A 154 -5.36 11.93 9.31
CA GLN A 154 -4.64 11.61 10.54
C GLN A 154 -4.78 12.70 11.61
N LYS A 155 -4.99 13.94 11.19
CA LYS A 155 -4.98 15.09 12.08
C LYS A 155 -6.02 14.99 13.21
N GLY A 156 -5.51 15.09 14.44
CA GLY A 156 -6.35 14.97 15.65
C GLY A 156 -6.70 13.53 16.05
N THR A 157 -6.12 12.54 15.38
CA THR A 157 -6.22 11.13 15.77
C THR A 157 -4.94 10.68 16.49
N SER A 158 -4.99 9.50 17.12
CA SER A 158 -3.81 8.83 17.70
C SER A 158 -3.17 7.83 16.72
N VAL A 159 -3.77 7.61 15.56
CA VAL A 159 -3.28 6.65 14.56
C VAL A 159 -2.02 7.18 13.92
N GLN A 160 -0.96 6.37 13.92
CA GLN A 160 0.28 6.68 13.22
C GLN A 160 0.22 6.09 11.82
N VAL A 161 0.55 6.90 10.82
CA VAL A 161 0.48 6.52 9.41
C VAL A 161 1.85 6.71 8.77
N TYR A 162 2.27 5.71 7.99
CA TYR A 162 3.54 5.70 7.28
C TYR A 162 3.33 5.23 5.83
N CYS A 163 4.09 5.76 4.92
CA CYS A 163 4.08 5.31 3.52
C CYS A 163 5.49 5.32 2.94
N SER A 164 5.70 4.52 1.91
CA SER A 164 6.89 4.66 1.08
C SER A 164 6.76 5.90 0.20
N THR A 165 7.87 6.52 -0.13
CA THR A 165 7.94 7.68 -1.02
C THR A 165 9.04 7.51 -2.06
N PHE A 166 8.94 8.24 -3.16
CA PHE A 166 9.99 8.27 -4.21
C PHE A 166 11.11 9.25 -3.88
N PHE A 167 10.82 10.25 -3.07
CA PHE A 167 11.72 11.35 -2.77
C PHE A 167 11.41 11.93 -1.39
N ASP A 168 12.45 12.18 -0.62
CA ASP A 168 12.37 12.98 0.61
C ASP A 168 13.12 14.30 0.36
N GLU A 169 12.41 15.42 0.48
CA GLU A 169 13.00 16.77 0.33
C GLU A 169 14.04 17.12 1.40
N ASN A 170 14.11 16.34 2.49
CA ASN A 170 15.04 16.52 3.58
C ASN A 170 16.23 15.54 3.53
N ASP A 171 16.27 14.65 2.54
CA ASP A 171 17.36 13.70 2.35
C ASP A 171 18.46 14.35 1.49
N ASP A 172 19.69 14.46 2.05
CA ASP A 172 20.86 15.12 1.44
C ASP A 172 21.58 14.26 0.40
#